data_14ebba25b9d5f4c0b4aef013200ccb1c
#
_entry.id   14ebba25b9d5f4c0b4aef013200ccb1c
#
_cell.length_a   1.000
_cell.length_b   1.000
_cell.length_c   1.000
_cell.angle_alpha   90.00
_cell.angle_beta   90.00
_cell.angle_gamma   90.00
#
_symmetry.space_group_name_H-M   'P 1'
#
loop_
_entity.id
_entity.type
_entity.pdbx_description
1 polymer ?
#
loop_
_entity_poly.entity_id
_entity_poly.type
_entity_poly.pdbx_seq_one_letter_code
_entity_poly.pdbx_strand_id
1 'polypeptide(L)'
;MNNIKQIWFLFKVFFIFSSEFLYYIFHIDRLYFIDRLTRRLANVNILYVKIFQAIALNNSLIEENINNTLLKFTDNAPWTIDDIDVDTLNALKEDQQLVLCDGVYNPINSGMISLVFKATRISDDSNVIIKIKRRMIERKLKDAIDNLMFFMYVLSFFPLVKKYQLEEVVNKNIDIIKHQINFDEEVENLLKIKNNCKHLKYVKIPEVFKEVTDKYPNVILMEQIDGVPIHKVKEEDYEEFAKSVLKFGFVTTLLHGVTHGDLHSGNILFIKDENDKKYKHKIGVLDFGIVYEIESSFKGILFDIFIDLFNNPTQVTVEKLLYSGLIEPLELVKSLPEVHRNHIIKVSSEMLRCYT
;
A
#
# COMPACT_ATOMS: atom_id res chain seq x y z
N MET A 1 -0.84 -30.67 -14.98
CA MET A 1 -0.03 -30.60 -13.73
C MET A 1 -0.46 -29.47 -12.78
N ASN A 2 -1.05 -28.37 -13.28
CA ASN A 2 -1.54 -27.27 -12.42
C ASN A 2 -2.74 -27.65 -11.52
N ASN A 3 -3.72 -28.40 -12.02
CA ASN A 3 -4.96 -28.70 -11.30
C ASN A 3 -4.74 -29.44 -9.96
N ILE A 4 -3.75 -30.33 -9.87
CA ILE A 4 -3.46 -31.06 -8.62
C ILE A 4 -2.92 -30.13 -7.55
N LYS A 5 -2.04 -29.18 -7.91
CA LYS A 5 -1.50 -28.19 -6.98
C LYS A 5 -2.59 -27.25 -6.47
N GLN A 6 -3.50 -26.83 -7.34
CA GLN A 6 -4.63 -25.96 -7.01
C GLN A 6 -5.64 -26.66 -6.09
N ILE A 7 -5.96 -27.93 -6.37
CA ILE A 7 -6.81 -28.74 -5.48
C ILE A 7 -6.16 -28.89 -4.11
N TRP A 8 -4.85 -29.18 -4.06
CA TRP A 8 -4.09 -29.28 -2.82
C TRP A 8 -4.07 -27.96 -2.05
N PHE A 9 -3.99 -26.83 -2.75
CA PHE A 9 -4.12 -25.50 -2.15
C PHE A 9 -5.49 -25.32 -1.48
N LEU A 10 -6.60 -25.66 -2.16
CA LEU A 10 -7.94 -25.60 -1.57
C LEU A 10 -8.05 -26.45 -0.29
N PHE A 11 -7.52 -27.68 -0.32
CA PHE A 11 -7.50 -28.53 0.87
C PHE A 11 -6.72 -27.89 2.01
N LYS A 12 -5.57 -27.26 1.75
CA LYS A 12 -4.80 -26.55 2.78
C LYS A 12 -5.58 -25.40 3.36
N VAL A 13 -6.19 -24.57 2.53
CA VAL A 13 -7.00 -23.42 2.97
C VAL A 13 -8.18 -23.91 3.82
N PHE A 14 -8.93 -24.90 3.33
CA PHE A 14 -10.04 -25.51 4.08
C PHE A 14 -9.60 -26.09 5.42
N PHE A 15 -8.49 -26.82 5.44
CA PHE A 15 -7.94 -27.39 6.65
C PHE A 15 -7.52 -26.32 7.67
N ILE A 16 -6.92 -25.22 7.21
CA ILE A 16 -6.56 -24.09 8.06
C ILE A 16 -7.82 -23.50 8.69
N PHE A 17 -8.83 -23.15 7.89
CA PHE A 17 -10.08 -22.60 8.41
C PHE A 17 -10.74 -23.54 9.42
N SER A 18 -10.88 -24.82 9.07
CA SER A 18 -11.52 -25.80 9.94
C SER A 18 -10.76 -26.01 11.25
N SER A 19 -9.43 -26.10 11.21
CA SER A 19 -8.60 -26.30 12.39
C SER A 19 -8.58 -25.08 13.32
N GLU A 20 -8.52 -23.86 12.76
CA GLU A 20 -8.56 -22.64 13.56
C GLU A 20 -9.95 -22.36 14.11
N PHE A 21 -11.01 -22.67 13.34
CA PHE A 21 -12.38 -22.55 13.82
C PHE A 21 -12.69 -23.51 14.97
N LEU A 22 -12.26 -24.78 14.86
CA LEU A 22 -12.36 -25.73 15.97
C LEU A 22 -11.61 -25.24 17.20
N TYR A 23 -10.40 -24.74 17.03
CA TYR A 23 -9.63 -24.15 18.13
C TYR A 23 -10.37 -23.00 18.80
N TYR A 24 -10.98 -22.10 18.01
CA TYR A 24 -11.77 -20.97 18.49
C TYR A 24 -12.98 -21.41 19.34
N ILE A 25 -13.69 -22.47 18.93
CA ILE A 25 -14.83 -22.99 19.67
C ILE A 25 -14.43 -23.41 21.10
N PHE A 26 -13.21 -23.97 21.26
CA PHE A 26 -12.73 -24.42 22.58
C PHE A 26 -12.10 -23.32 23.44
N HIS A 27 -11.55 -22.26 22.85
CA HIS A 27 -10.78 -21.25 23.57
C HIS A 27 -11.45 -19.88 23.62
N ILE A 28 -12.42 -19.60 22.73
CA ILE A 28 -13.26 -18.38 22.66
C ILE A 28 -12.43 -17.07 22.65
N ASP A 29 -11.17 -17.11 22.22
CA ASP A 29 -10.33 -15.93 22.05
C ASP A 29 -10.32 -15.50 20.57
N ARG A 30 -11.10 -14.44 20.27
CA ARG A 30 -11.31 -13.93 18.92
C ARG A 30 -10.04 -13.32 18.32
N LEU A 31 -9.27 -12.56 19.10
CA LEU A 31 -8.06 -11.91 18.62
C LEU A 31 -6.96 -12.93 18.32
N TYR A 32 -6.80 -13.90 19.22
CA TYR A 32 -5.86 -14.99 19.01
C TYR A 32 -6.22 -15.86 17.80
N PHE A 33 -7.52 -16.15 17.62
CA PHE A 33 -8.01 -16.84 16.42
C PHE A 33 -7.64 -16.09 15.13
N ILE A 34 -7.89 -14.77 15.08
CA ILE A 34 -7.58 -13.95 13.90
C ILE A 34 -6.08 -13.91 13.63
N ASP A 35 -5.25 -13.69 14.64
CA ASP A 35 -3.79 -13.67 14.49
C ASP A 35 -3.25 -15.00 13.94
N ARG A 36 -3.70 -16.13 14.48
CA ARG A 36 -3.30 -17.46 13.99
C ARG A 36 -3.78 -17.73 12.57
N LEU A 37 -5.05 -17.45 12.29
CA LEU A 37 -5.64 -17.66 10.98
C LEU A 37 -4.89 -16.86 9.92
N THR A 38 -4.67 -15.57 10.17
CA THR A 38 -3.99 -14.67 9.23
C THR A 38 -2.54 -15.09 8.97
N ARG A 39 -1.77 -15.47 10.00
CA ARG A 39 -0.40 -15.99 9.86
C ARG A 39 -0.37 -17.26 9.00
N ARG A 40 -1.25 -18.21 9.28
CA ARG A 40 -1.29 -19.48 8.54
C ARG A 40 -1.69 -19.28 7.09
N LEU A 41 -2.66 -18.40 6.81
CA LEU A 41 -3.07 -18.07 5.44
C LEU A 41 -1.96 -17.34 4.68
N ALA A 42 -1.30 -16.35 5.29
CA ALA A 42 -0.17 -15.62 4.70
C ALA A 42 0.99 -16.56 4.31
N ASN A 43 1.26 -17.59 5.11
CA ASN A 43 2.27 -18.62 4.79
C ASN A 43 1.87 -19.55 3.65
N VAL A 44 0.59 -19.70 3.36
CA VAL A 44 0.11 -20.54 2.25
C VAL A 44 0.07 -19.77 0.93
N ASN A 45 -0.31 -18.50 1.00
CA ASN A 45 -0.35 -17.63 -0.18
C ASN A 45 -0.03 -16.19 0.23
N ILE A 46 1.04 -15.66 -0.34
CA ILE A 46 1.55 -14.33 -0.01
C ILE A 46 0.55 -13.20 -0.33
N LEU A 47 -0.39 -13.40 -1.25
CA LEU A 47 -1.44 -12.42 -1.58
C LEU A 47 -2.40 -12.16 -0.41
N TYR A 48 -2.53 -13.10 0.54
CA TYR A 48 -3.34 -12.86 1.74
C TYR A 48 -2.82 -11.68 2.56
N VAL A 49 -1.52 -11.39 2.52
CA VAL A 49 -0.94 -10.19 3.16
C VAL A 49 -1.59 -8.92 2.61
N LYS A 50 -1.72 -8.79 1.28
CA LYS A 50 -2.38 -7.63 0.65
C LYS A 50 -3.89 -7.59 0.92
N ILE A 51 -4.55 -8.75 0.98
CA ILE A 51 -5.97 -8.83 1.35
C ILE A 51 -6.16 -8.33 2.80
N PHE A 52 -5.33 -8.77 3.73
CA PHE A 52 -5.41 -8.32 5.12
C PHE A 52 -5.09 -6.82 5.26
N GLN A 53 -4.12 -6.32 4.49
CA GLN A 53 -3.81 -4.89 4.41
C GLN A 53 -5.03 -4.10 3.92
N ALA A 54 -5.67 -4.51 2.83
CA ALA A 54 -6.84 -3.85 2.28
C ALA A 54 -8.03 -3.85 3.28
N ILE A 55 -8.24 -4.95 4.01
CA ILE A 55 -9.25 -5.06 5.05
C ILE A 55 -8.91 -4.12 6.22
N ALA A 56 -7.64 -4.09 6.65
CA ALA A 56 -7.18 -3.28 7.77
C ALA A 56 -7.26 -1.77 7.50
N LEU A 57 -7.05 -1.34 6.26
CA LEU A 57 -7.15 0.07 5.87
C LEU A 57 -8.60 0.56 5.78
N ASN A 58 -9.58 -0.34 5.79
CA ASN A 58 -11.00 0.00 5.78
C ASN A 58 -11.60 -0.06 7.20
N ASN A 59 -11.27 0.96 7.99
CA ASN A 59 -11.62 1.05 9.42
C ASN A 59 -13.13 0.97 9.72
N SER A 60 -14.01 1.19 8.73
CA SER A 60 -15.46 1.14 8.92
C SER A 60 -16.03 -0.28 8.98
N LEU A 61 -15.26 -1.30 8.57
CA LEU A 61 -15.75 -2.67 8.44
C LEU A 61 -15.47 -3.57 9.64
N ILE A 62 -14.49 -3.24 10.48
CA ILE A 62 -14.01 -4.12 11.55
C ILE A 62 -13.68 -3.34 12.84
N GLU A 63 -13.75 -4.06 13.97
CA GLU A 63 -13.38 -3.52 15.28
C GLU A 63 -11.91 -3.12 15.34
N GLU A 64 -11.59 -2.05 16.04
CA GLU A 64 -10.25 -1.49 16.16
C GLU A 64 -9.16 -2.50 16.59
N ASN A 65 -9.47 -3.38 17.53
CA ASN A 65 -8.53 -4.40 18.00
C ASN A 65 -8.18 -5.43 16.90
N ILE A 66 -9.16 -5.80 16.08
CA ILE A 66 -8.95 -6.68 14.91
C ILE A 66 -8.13 -5.95 13.87
N ASN A 67 -8.46 -4.69 13.62
CA ASN A 67 -7.74 -3.84 12.69
C ASN A 67 -6.26 -3.75 13.06
N ASN A 68 -5.93 -3.45 14.32
CA ASN A 68 -4.57 -3.40 14.82
C ASN A 68 -3.82 -4.74 14.68
N THR A 69 -4.53 -5.86 14.77
CA THR A 69 -3.94 -7.18 14.55
C THR A 69 -3.59 -7.41 13.08
N LEU A 70 -4.46 -6.98 12.16
CA LEU A 70 -4.21 -7.10 10.72
C LEU A 70 -3.13 -6.14 10.22
N LEU A 71 -3.05 -4.93 10.79
CA LEU A 71 -2.02 -3.94 10.44
C LEU A 71 -0.59 -4.42 10.71
N LYS A 72 -0.40 -5.35 11.67
CA LYS A 72 0.92 -5.97 11.91
C LYS A 72 1.50 -6.69 10.69
N PHE A 73 0.65 -7.13 9.76
CA PHE A 73 1.07 -7.81 8.52
C PHE A 73 1.41 -6.85 7.39
N THR A 74 1.10 -5.55 7.52
CA THR A 74 1.40 -4.56 6.47
C THR A 74 2.91 -4.31 6.34
N ASP A 75 3.59 -4.22 7.49
CA ASP A 75 5.00 -3.83 7.58
C ASP A 75 5.94 -4.99 7.94
N ASN A 76 5.39 -6.18 8.28
CA ASN A 76 6.15 -7.36 8.67
C ASN A 76 5.51 -8.64 8.10
N ALA A 77 5.49 -8.76 6.78
CA ALA A 77 5.09 -10.02 6.13
C ALA A 77 6.02 -11.16 6.57
N PRO A 78 5.50 -12.38 6.84
CA PRO A 78 6.33 -13.52 7.20
C PRO A 78 7.43 -13.76 6.17
N TRP A 79 8.65 -14.01 6.63
CA TRP A 79 9.80 -14.29 5.79
C TRP A 79 10.66 -15.40 6.39
N THR A 80 11.47 -16.01 5.56
CA THR A 80 12.48 -17.03 5.93
C THR A 80 13.80 -16.69 5.24
N ILE A 81 14.88 -17.32 5.66
CA ILE A 81 16.21 -17.15 5.02
C ILE A 81 16.17 -17.51 3.52
N ASP A 82 15.30 -18.43 3.12
CA ASP A 82 15.12 -18.83 1.71
C ASP A 82 14.50 -17.71 0.83
N ASP A 83 13.91 -16.70 1.45
CA ASP A 83 13.38 -15.53 0.75
C ASP A 83 14.47 -14.52 0.37
N ILE A 84 15.65 -14.62 0.96
CA ILE A 84 16.76 -13.70 0.69
C ILE A 84 17.51 -14.20 -0.56
N ASP A 85 17.69 -13.32 -1.52
CA ASP A 85 18.63 -13.52 -2.62
C ASP A 85 20.04 -13.17 -2.12
N VAL A 86 20.67 -14.17 -1.45
CA VAL A 86 21.97 -14.02 -0.80
C VAL A 86 23.06 -13.71 -1.80
N ASP A 87 23.01 -14.28 -2.99
CA ASP A 87 24.02 -14.08 -4.04
C ASP A 87 24.01 -12.63 -4.53
N THR A 88 22.82 -12.11 -4.85
CA THR A 88 22.64 -10.69 -5.24
C THR A 88 23.05 -9.75 -4.10
N LEU A 89 22.64 -10.02 -2.87
CA LEU A 89 22.96 -9.19 -1.71
C LEU A 89 24.46 -9.13 -1.44
N ASN A 90 25.17 -10.26 -1.54
CA ASN A 90 26.63 -10.29 -1.36
C ASN A 90 27.37 -9.60 -2.49
N ALA A 91 26.97 -9.83 -3.76
CA ALA A 91 27.55 -9.12 -4.90
C ALA A 91 27.39 -7.59 -4.77
N LEU A 92 26.19 -7.12 -4.34
CA LEU A 92 25.93 -5.71 -4.08
C LEU A 92 26.82 -5.16 -2.95
N LYS A 93 26.98 -5.90 -1.84
CA LYS A 93 27.80 -5.48 -0.70
C LYS A 93 29.26 -5.27 -1.12
N GLU A 94 29.80 -6.17 -1.92
CA GLU A 94 31.17 -6.07 -2.44
C GLU A 94 31.30 -4.88 -3.42
N ASP A 95 30.38 -4.78 -4.37
CA ASP A 95 30.39 -3.75 -5.43
C ASP A 95 30.24 -2.32 -4.86
N GLN A 96 29.36 -2.14 -3.90
CA GLN A 96 29.04 -0.85 -3.29
C GLN A 96 29.77 -0.60 -1.97
N GLN A 97 30.65 -1.51 -1.54
CA GLN A 97 31.39 -1.43 -0.27
C GLN A 97 30.44 -1.21 0.93
N LEU A 98 29.44 -2.08 1.08
CA LEU A 98 28.41 -1.95 2.11
C LEU A 98 28.64 -2.91 3.28
N VAL A 99 28.38 -2.43 4.50
CA VAL A 99 28.33 -3.22 5.73
C VAL A 99 26.88 -3.21 6.26
N LEU A 100 26.26 -4.39 6.41
CA LEU A 100 24.93 -4.53 6.98
C LEU A 100 24.96 -4.18 8.49
N CYS A 101 24.01 -3.37 8.97
CA CYS A 101 24.00 -2.86 10.33
C CYS A 101 23.43 -3.86 11.35
N ASP A 102 22.38 -4.61 11.00
CA ASP A 102 21.59 -5.45 11.93
C ASP A 102 21.96 -6.94 11.87
N GLY A 103 23.24 -7.23 11.62
CA GLY A 103 23.76 -8.59 11.52
C GLY A 103 23.61 -9.19 10.11
N VAL A 104 24.05 -10.45 9.97
CA VAL A 104 24.07 -11.12 8.68
C VAL A 104 22.65 -11.56 8.32
N TYR A 105 22.11 -10.98 7.24
CA TYR A 105 20.82 -11.37 6.64
C TYR A 105 19.60 -11.16 7.55
N ASN A 106 19.60 -10.12 8.39
CA ASN A 106 18.43 -9.74 9.18
C ASN A 106 17.76 -8.48 8.57
N PRO A 107 16.63 -8.59 7.86
CA PRO A 107 15.95 -7.43 7.32
C PRO A 107 15.29 -6.59 8.44
N ILE A 108 15.36 -5.27 8.32
CA ILE A 108 14.68 -4.33 9.22
C ILE A 108 13.19 -4.20 8.93
N ASN A 109 12.78 -4.58 7.71
CA ASN A 109 11.39 -4.61 7.28
C ASN A 109 11.19 -5.70 6.23
N SER A 110 9.98 -6.26 6.16
CA SER A 110 9.63 -7.35 5.29
C SER A 110 8.25 -7.12 4.65
N GLY A 111 8.24 -6.69 3.38
CA GLY A 111 7.04 -6.57 2.56
C GLY A 111 6.67 -7.88 1.86
N MET A 112 5.59 -7.85 1.11
CA MET A 112 5.14 -8.99 0.30
C MET A 112 6.17 -9.34 -0.80
N ILE A 113 6.74 -8.32 -1.46
CA ILE A 113 7.59 -8.47 -2.64
C ILE A 113 9.07 -8.40 -2.28
N SER A 114 9.42 -7.60 -1.28
CA SER A 114 10.80 -7.24 -0.97
C SER A 114 11.13 -7.35 0.51
N LEU A 115 12.43 -7.45 0.77
CA LEU A 115 13.04 -7.35 2.08
C LEU A 115 13.87 -6.07 2.12
N VAL A 116 13.91 -5.41 3.27
CA VAL A 116 14.61 -4.14 3.45
C VAL A 116 15.73 -4.32 4.47
N PHE A 117 16.94 -3.95 4.08
CA PHE A 117 18.11 -4.01 4.94
C PHE A 117 18.68 -2.61 5.15
N LYS A 118 19.25 -2.39 6.32
CA LYS A 118 20.03 -1.20 6.63
C LYS A 118 21.52 -1.51 6.46
N ALA A 119 22.24 -0.62 5.81
CA ALA A 119 23.68 -0.75 5.62
C ALA A 119 24.37 0.61 5.77
N THR A 120 25.68 0.57 6.01
CA THR A 120 26.56 1.72 5.96
C THR A 120 27.51 1.57 4.78
N ARG A 121 27.68 2.60 3.98
CA ARG A 121 28.64 2.66 2.88
C ARG A 121 30.01 3.03 3.45
N ILE A 122 31.03 2.23 3.18
CA ILE A 122 32.38 2.43 3.74
C ILE A 122 33.03 3.70 3.18
N SER A 123 32.74 4.06 1.92
CA SER A 123 33.43 5.16 1.22
C SER A 123 33.19 6.53 1.84
N ASP A 124 32.03 6.78 2.42
CA ASP A 124 31.58 8.09 2.93
C ASP A 124 30.88 8.02 4.30
N ASP A 125 30.87 6.84 4.92
CA ASP A 125 30.19 6.56 6.21
C ASP A 125 28.67 6.88 6.17
N SER A 126 28.07 6.91 4.98
CA SER A 126 26.64 7.21 4.82
C SER A 126 25.76 6.00 5.10
N ASN A 127 24.65 6.23 5.79
CA ASN A 127 23.64 5.21 6.00
C ASN A 127 22.73 5.08 4.79
N VAL A 128 22.54 3.87 4.33
CA VAL A 128 21.72 3.53 3.15
C VAL A 128 20.75 2.42 3.47
N ILE A 129 19.69 2.35 2.67
CA ILE A 129 18.68 1.32 2.69
C ILE A 129 18.80 0.49 1.41
N ILE A 130 18.83 -0.82 1.58
CA ILE A 130 18.78 -1.81 0.50
C ILE A 130 17.39 -2.42 0.49
N LYS A 131 16.59 -2.15 -0.54
CA LYS A 131 15.34 -2.86 -0.82
C LYS A 131 15.65 -3.90 -1.87
N ILE A 132 15.51 -5.19 -1.53
CA ILE A 132 15.82 -6.31 -2.43
C ILE A 132 14.58 -7.18 -2.62
N LYS A 133 14.29 -7.58 -3.86
CA LYS A 133 13.20 -8.52 -4.15
C LYS A 133 13.43 -9.84 -3.43
N ARG A 134 12.35 -10.43 -2.92
CA ARG A 134 12.42 -11.80 -2.39
C ARG A 134 12.85 -12.77 -3.47
N ARG A 135 13.65 -13.76 -3.10
CA ARG A 135 14.11 -14.79 -4.02
C ARG A 135 12.93 -15.47 -4.72
N MET A 136 12.98 -15.52 -6.06
CA MET A 136 11.97 -16.11 -6.92
C MET A 136 10.56 -15.51 -6.74
N ILE A 137 10.44 -14.25 -6.37
CA ILE A 137 9.13 -13.61 -6.07
C ILE A 137 8.18 -13.66 -7.27
N GLU A 138 8.67 -13.48 -8.48
CA GLU A 138 7.84 -13.51 -9.70
C GLU A 138 7.14 -14.86 -9.88
N ARG A 139 7.88 -15.97 -9.64
CA ARG A 139 7.30 -17.31 -9.67
C ARG A 139 6.33 -17.56 -8.53
N LYS A 140 6.71 -17.14 -7.30
CA LYS A 140 5.85 -17.26 -6.11
C LYS A 140 4.55 -16.50 -6.30
N LEU A 141 4.62 -15.29 -6.87
CA LEU A 141 3.45 -14.47 -7.13
C LEU A 141 2.57 -15.05 -8.23
N LYS A 142 3.16 -15.56 -9.32
CA LYS A 142 2.40 -16.27 -10.35
C LYS A 142 1.64 -17.46 -9.78
N ASP A 143 2.31 -18.32 -9.03
CA ASP A 143 1.68 -19.48 -8.39
C ASP A 143 0.57 -19.03 -7.41
N ALA A 144 0.78 -17.93 -6.68
CA ALA A 144 -0.19 -17.36 -5.76
C ALA A 144 -1.44 -16.81 -6.46
N ILE A 145 -1.25 -16.11 -7.58
CA ILE A 145 -2.34 -15.60 -8.43
C ILE A 145 -3.13 -16.76 -9.03
N ASP A 146 -2.46 -17.75 -9.60
CA ASP A 146 -3.11 -18.92 -10.19
C ASP A 146 -3.97 -19.66 -9.16
N ASN A 147 -3.48 -19.81 -7.92
CA ASN A 147 -4.21 -20.43 -6.82
C ASN A 147 -5.42 -19.58 -6.38
N LEU A 148 -5.27 -18.25 -6.31
CA LEU A 148 -6.35 -17.34 -5.93
C LEU A 148 -7.45 -17.34 -7.01
N MET A 149 -7.08 -17.26 -8.28
CA MET A 149 -8.03 -17.31 -9.40
C MET A 149 -8.79 -18.63 -9.43
N PHE A 150 -8.11 -19.75 -9.17
CA PHE A 150 -8.80 -21.05 -9.06
C PHE A 150 -9.78 -21.08 -7.87
N PHE A 151 -9.41 -20.52 -6.74
CA PHE A 151 -10.31 -20.38 -5.59
C PHE A 151 -11.54 -19.53 -5.92
N MET A 152 -11.35 -18.40 -6.60
CA MET A 152 -12.45 -17.54 -7.05
C MET A 152 -13.36 -18.25 -8.04
N TYR A 153 -12.79 -19.03 -8.98
CA TYR A 153 -13.57 -19.87 -9.89
C TYR A 153 -14.46 -20.87 -9.12
N VAL A 154 -13.92 -21.55 -8.10
CA VAL A 154 -14.72 -22.46 -7.28
C VAL A 154 -15.81 -21.71 -6.50
N LEU A 155 -15.51 -20.53 -5.96
CA LEU A 155 -16.49 -19.69 -5.27
C LEU A 155 -17.59 -19.17 -6.18
N SER A 156 -17.34 -18.98 -7.47
CA SER A 156 -18.34 -18.48 -8.44
C SER A 156 -19.51 -19.42 -8.67
N PHE A 157 -19.40 -20.70 -8.27
CA PHE A 157 -20.53 -21.64 -8.28
C PHE A 157 -21.56 -21.35 -7.17
N PHE A 158 -21.22 -20.52 -6.18
CA PHE A 158 -22.14 -20.13 -5.13
C PHE A 158 -22.87 -18.83 -5.51
N PRO A 159 -24.22 -18.83 -5.63
CA PRO A 159 -25.00 -17.68 -6.10
C PRO A 159 -24.77 -16.39 -5.29
N LEU A 160 -24.57 -16.52 -3.97
CA LEU A 160 -24.29 -15.39 -3.09
C LEU A 160 -22.98 -14.67 -3.43
N VAL A 161 -21.94 -15.43 -3.81
CA VAL A 161 -20.62 -14.88 -4.15
C VAL A 161 -20.63 -14.23 -5.51
N LYS A 162 -21.35 -14.83 -6.48
CA LYS A 162 -21.48 -14.30 -7.84
C LYS A 162 -22.05 -12.88 -7.88
N LYS A 163 -22.92 -12.54 -6.92
CA LYS A 163 -23.53 -11.20 -6.82
C LYS A 163 -22.50 -10.09 -6.57
N TYR A 164 -21.38 -10.41 -5.92
CA TYR A 164 -20.35 -9.41 -5.54
C TYR A 164 -19.27 -9.20 -6.58
N GLN A 165 -19.30 -9.87 -7.73
CA GLN A 165 -18.34 -9.73 -8.84
C GLN A 165 -16.86 -9.78 -8.36
N LEU A 166 -16.57 -10.63 -7.38
CA LEU A 166 -15.27 -10.67 -6.71
C LEU A 166 -14.12 -10.99 -7.68
N GLU A 167 -14.39 -11.75 -8.74
CA GLU A 167 -13.40 -12.06 -9.77
C GLU A 167 -12.91 -10.79 -10.48
N GLU A 168 -13.81 -9.86 -10.80
CA GLU A 168 -13.43 -8.59 -11.43
C GLU A 168 -12.60 -7.70 -10.50
N VAL A 169 -13.00 -7.62 -9.23
CA VAL A 169 -12.25 -6.90 -8.19
C VAL A 169 -10.84 -7.48 -8.03
N VAL A 170 -10.72 -8.81 -7.98
CA VAL A 170 -9.43 -9.49 -7.86
C VAL A 170 -8.57 -9.23 -9.10
N ASN A 171 -9.11 -9.32 -10.31
CA ASN A 171 -8.37 -9.09 -11.55
C ASN A 171 -7.80 -7.67 -11.62
N LYS A 172 -8.58 -6.64 -11.29
CA LYS A 172 -8.10 -5.24 -11.24
C LYS A 172 -6.93 -5.08 -10.25
N ASN A 173 -6.99 -5.74 -9.09
CA ASN A 173 -5.93 -5.67 -8.09
C ASN A 173 -4.67 -6.47 -8.46
N ILE A 174 -4.80 -7.56 -9.22
CA ILE A 174 -3.66 -8.36 -9.69
C ILE A 174 -2.71 -7.53 -10.56
N ASP A 175 -3.24 -6.69 -11.42
CA ASP A 175 -2.41 -5.87 -12.30
C ASP A 175 -1.62 -4.82 -11.49
N ILE A 176 -2.22 -4.21 -10.49
CA ILE A 176 -1.52 -3.32 -9.54
C ILE A 176 -0.37 -4.06 -8.84
N ILE A 177 -0.60 -5.29 -8.40
CA ILE A 177 0.42 -6.10 -7.73
C ILE A 177 1.56 -6.47 -8.68
N LYS A 178 1.27 -6.74 -9.97
CA LYS A 178 2.30 -7.00 -10.98
C LYS A 178 3.19 -5.79 -11.22
N HIS A 179 2.64 -4.56 -11.23
CA HIS A 179 3.44 -3.34 -11.35
C HIS A 179 4.40 -3.16 -10.17
N GLN A 180 4.00 -3.53 -8.95
CA GLN A 180 4.87 -3.43 -7.77
C GLN A 180 6.14 -4.30 -7.82
N ILE A 181 6.23 -5.28 -8.73
CA ILE A 181 7.45 -6.08 -8.91
C ILE A 181 8.49 -5.32 -9.74
N ASN A 182 8.11 -4.30 -10.49
CA ASN A 182 8.99 -3.55 -11.35
C ASN A 182 9.73 -2.47 -10.56
N PHE A 183 10.96 -2.75 -10.15
CA PHE A 183 11.78 -1.80 -9.39
C PHE A 183 12.27 -0.62 -10.24
N ASP A 184 12.43 -0.79 -11.55
CA ASP A 184 12.75 0.33 -12.44
C ASP A 184 11.63 1.36 -12.44
N GLU A 185 10.36 0.90 -12.51
CA GLU A 185 9.19 1.75 -12.42
C GLU A 185 9.07 2.45 -11.04
N GLU A 186 9.37 1.73 -9.96
CA GLU A 186 9.39 2.32 -8.61
C GLU A 186 10.45 3.43 -8.50
N VAL A 187 11.65 3.23 -9.06
CA VAL A 187 12.71 4.24 -9.09
C VAL A 187 12.33 5.45 -9.95
N GLU A 188 11.72 5.23 -11.10
CA GLU A 188 11.23 6.32 -11.96
C GLU A 188 10.15 7.15 -11.26
N ASN A 189 9.20 6.50 -10.61
CA ASN A 189 8.16 7.14 -9.80
C ASN A 189 8.75 7.97 -8.66
N LEU A 190 9.72 7.41 -7.93
CA LEU A 190 10.44 8.11 -6.87
C LEU A 190 11.11 9.38 -7.40
N LEU A 191 11.88 9.27 -8.48
CA LEU A 191 12.57 10.40 -9.08
C LEU A 191 11.59 11.48 -9.58
N LYS A 192 10.47 11.08 -10.15
CA LYS A 192 9.41 11.98 -10.61
C LYS A 192 8.80 12.77 -9.45
N ILE A 193 8.37 12.07 -8.39
CA ILE A 193 7.77 12.72 -7.20
C ILE A 193 8.81 13.59 -6.49
N LYS A 194 10.05 13.12 -6.37
CA LYS A 194 11.15 13.91 -5.80
C LYS A 194 11.36 15.22 -6.54
N ASN A 195 11.41 15.18 -7.87
CA ASN A 195 11.57 16.39 -8.68
C ASN A 195 10.38 17.35 -8.51
N ASN A 196 9.15 16.82 -8.49
CA ASN A 196 7.95 17.62 -8.27
C ASN A 196 7.93 18.28 -6.89
N CYS A 197 8.45 17.58 -5.87
CA CYS A 197 8.41 18.01 -4.48
C CYS A 197 9.67 18.78 -4.01
N LYS A 198 10.67 19.01 -4.88
CA LYS A 198 11.96 19.66 -4.50
C LYS A 198 11.84 21.00 -3.77
N HIS A 199 10.72 21.71 -3.97
CA HIS A 199 10.41 22.98 -3.32
C HIS A 199 9.64 22.84 -2.01
N LEU A 200 9.12 21.62 -1.68
CA LEU A 200 8.35 21.34 -0.49
C LEU A 200 9.30 21.00 0.68
N LYS A 201 9.68 22.01 1.46
CA LYS A 201 10.68 21.86 2.54
C LYS A 201 10.24 20.99 3.71
N TYR A 202 8.95 20.68 3.80
CA TYR A 202 8.38 19.79 4.83
C TYR A 202 8.31 18.32 4.38
N VAL A 203 8.75 18.01 3.16
CA VAL A 203 8.78 16.64 2.62
C VAL A 203 10.22 16.26 2.33
N LYS A 204 10.63 15.08 2.78
CA LYS A 204 11.89 14.43 2.41
C LYS A 204 11.60 13.17 1.62
N ILE A 205 12.18 13.05 0.43
CA ILE A 205 12.16 11.88 -0.42
C ILE A 205 13.60 11.41 -0.57
N PRO A 206 13.90 10.11 -0.38
CA PRO A 206 15.28 9.63 -0.36
C PRO A 206 16.00 9.88 -1.69
N GLU A 207 17.31 10.06 -1.65
CA GLU A 207 18.15 9.90 -2.83
C GLU A 207 18.16 8.42 -3.21
N VAL A 208 17.99 8.14 -4.49
CA VAL A 208 18.09 6.78 -5.03
C VAL A 208 19.32 6.69 -5.94
N PHE A 209 20.06 5.59 -5.80
CA PHE A 209 21.23 5.31 -6.63
C PHE A 209 20.79 4.48 -7.85
N LYS A 210 20.25 5.19 -8.86
CA LYS A 210 19.63 4.57 -10.03
C LYS A 210 20.59 3.60 -10.75
N GLU A 211 21.86 3.96 -10.84
CA GLU A 211 22.91 3.13 -11.45
C GLU A 211 23.05 1.75 -10.79
N VAL A 212 22.69 1.63 -9.51
CA VAL A 212 22.66 0.36 -8.80
C VAL A 212 21.49 -0.49 -9.27
N THR A 213 20.30 0.10 -9.40
CA THR A 213 19.12 -0.61 -9.90
C THR A 213 19.30 -1.02 -11.37
N ASP A 214 19.91 -0.16 -12.21
CA ASP A 214 20.24 -0.46 -13.60
C ASP A 214 21.18 -1.69 -13.71
N LYS A 215 22.12 -1.86 -12.75
CA LYS A 215 23.02 -3.01 -12.68
C LYS A 215 22.41 -4.23 -12.00
N TYR A 216 21.59 -4.02 -10.97
CA TYR A 216 20.92 -5.04 -10.17
C TYR A 216 19.40 -4.81 -10.19
N PRO A 217 18.64 -5.29 -11.20
CA PRO A 217 17.21 -5.00 -11.37
C PRO A 217 16.29 -5.47 -10.22
N ASN A 218 16.85 -6.30 -9.34
CA ASN A 218 16.14 -6.77 -8.14
C ASN A 218 16.48 -5.98 -6.87
N VAL A 219 17.19 -4.83 -7.02
CA VAL A 219 17.67 -4.03 -5.89
C VAL A 219 17.37 -2.55 -6.12
N ILE A 220 16.87 -1.89 -5.08
CA ILE A 220 16.88 -0.44 -4.97
C ILE A 220 17.80 -0.08 -3.82
N LEU A 221 18.84 0.72 -4.10
CA LEU A 221 19.71 1.32 -3.09
C LEU A 221 19.33 2.78 -2.94
N MET A 222 19.07 3.21 -1.71
CA MET A 222 18.63 4.59 -1.45
C MET A 222 19.18 5.12 -0.13
N GLU A 223 19.14 6.45 0.03
CA GLU A 223 19.46 7.14 1.28
C GLU A 223 18.57 6.65 2.42
N GLN A 224 19.13 6.47 3.61
CA GLN A 224 18.32 6.31 4.81
C GLN A 224 17.76 7.67 5.23
N ILE A 225 16.45 7.71 5.46
CA ILE A 225 15.79 8.87 6.08
C ILE A 225 15.78 8.70 7.59
N ASP A 226 16.36 9.68 8.32
CA ASP A 226 16.31 9.70 9.77
C ASP A 226 14.95 10.26 10.22
N GLY A 227 14.07 9.38 10.61
CA GLY A 227 12.73 9.66 11.09
C GLY A 227 12.18 8.51 11.91
N VAL A 228 11.04 8.71 12.53
CA VAL A 228 10.37 7.72 13.38
C VAL A 228 9.04 7.30 12.79
N PRO A 229 8.60 6.03 12.96
CA PRO A 229 7.28 5.58 12.59
C PRO A 229 6.21 6.19 13.52
N ILE A 230 4.94 6.20 13.08
CA ILE A 230 3.82 6.86 13.77
C ILE A 230 3.68 6.44 15.25
N HIS A 231 3.89 5.18 15.57
CA HIS A 231 3.77 4.67 16.94
C HIS A 231 4.84 5.20 17.91
N LYS A 232 5.88 5.89 17.41
CA LYS A 232 6.91 6.56 18.20
C LYS A 232 6.75 8.08 18.22
N VAL A 233 5.78 8.62 17.49
CA VAL A 233 5.45 10.04 17.50
C VAL A 233 4.73 10.37 18.79
N LYS A 234 5.02 11.53 19.39
CA LYS A 234 4.32 12.02 20.56
C LYS A 234 2.96 12.60 20.17
N GLU A 235 1.94 12.42 21.01
CA GLU A 235 0.58 12.90 20.76
C GLU A 235 0.52 14.41 20.46
N GLU A 236 1.36 15.20 21.15
CA GLU A 236 1.47 16.65 20.94
C GLU A 236 1.87 17.06 19.52
N ASP A 237 2.49 16.16 18.76
CA ASP A 237 2.97 16.41 17.39
C ASP A 237 2.01 15.83 16.31
N TYR A 238 0.98 15.07 16.68
CA TYR A 238 0.10 14.39 15.71
C TYR A 238 -0.58 15.36 14.75
N GLU A 239 -1.12 16.46 15.25
CA GLU A 239 -1.84 17.44 14.44
C GLU A 239 -0.95 18.05 13.34
N GLU A 240 0.27 18.46 13.70
CA GLU A 240 1.19 19.09 12.75
C GLU A 240 1.72 18.10 11.71
N PHE A 241 1.98 16.87 12.12
CA PHE A 241 2.34 15.81 11.17
C PHE A 241 1.17 15.44 10.26
N ALA A 242 -0.06 15.35 10.78
CA ALA A 242 -1.25 15.09 9.97
C ALA A 242 -1.45 16.20 8.92
N LYS A 243 -1.27 17.47 9.29
CA LYS A 243 -1.29 18.61 8.34
C LYS A 243 -0.24 18.43 7.23
N SER A 244 0.98 17.98 7.58
CA SER A 244 2.04 17.77 6.61
C SER A 244 1.72 16.64 5.63
N VAL A 245 1.14 15.52 6.12
CA VAL A 245 0.71 14.39 5.28
C VAL A 245 -0.43 14.80 4.35
N LEU A 246 -1.47 15.45 4.87
CA LEU A 246 -2.61 15.93 4.08
C LEU A 246 -2.14 16.92 3.02
N LYS A 247 -1.29 17.87 3.39
CA LYS A 247 -0.73 18.86 2.45
C LYS A 247 0.09 18.20 1.35
N PHE A 248 0.88 17.17 1.66
CA PHE A 248 1.61 16.40 0.65
C PHE A 248 0.64 15.74 -0.32
N GLY A 249 -0.37 15.04 0.17
CA GLY A 249 -1.39 14.38 -0.65
C GLY A 249 -2.11 15.37 -1.57
N PHE A 250 -2.57 16.51 -1.05
CA PHE A 250 -3.23 17.53 -1.85
C PHE A 250 -2.33 18.17 -2.90
N VAL A 251 -1.10 18.54 -2.54
CA VAL A 251 -0.17 19.16 -3.47
C VAL A 251 0.20 18.22 -4.61
N THR A 252 0.53 16.97 -4.29
CA THR A 252 0.91 15.99 -5.32
C THR A 252 -0.27 15.65 -6.23
N THR A 253 -1.45 15.44 -5.67
CA THR A 253 -2.65 15.05 -6.42
C THR A 253 -3.21 16.22 -7.24
N LEU A 254 -3.52 17.35 -6.60
CA LEU A 254 -4.23 18.46 -7.26
C LEU A 254 -3.32 19.39 -8.06
N LEU A 255 -2.10 19.65 -7.58
CA LEU A 255 -1.20 20.57 -8.28
C LEU A 255 -0.27 19.85 -9.24
N HIS A 256 0.38 18.75 -8.80
CA HIS A 256 1.32 18.04 -9.65
C HIS A 256 0.64 17.01 -10.57
N GLY A 257 -0.62 16.59 -10.29
CA GLY A 257 -1.32 15.59 -11.06
C GLY A 257 -0.73 14.18 -10.91
N VAL A 258 -0.08 13.92 -9.78
CA VAL A 258 0.51 12.62 -9.45
C VAL A 258 0.10 12.26 -8.04
N THR A 259 -0.50 11.10 -7.84
CA THR A 259 -0.92 10.64 -6.52
C THR A 259 -0.18 9.38 -6.11
N HIS A 260 0.24 9.35 -4.86
CA HIS A 260 0.79 8.16 -4.23
C HIS A 260 -0.35 7.18 -3.92
N GLY A 261 -0.36 6.03 -4.56
CA GLY A 261 -1.47 5.08 -4.51
C GLY A 261 -1.49 4.18 -3.26
N ASP A 262 -0.43 4.20 -2.44
CA ASP A 262 -0.29 3.36 -1.24
C ASP A 262 0.29 4.15 -0.06
N LEU A 263 -0.22 5.37 0.18
CA LEU A 263 0.27 6.26 1.22
C LEU A 263 -0.36 5.89 2.58
N HIS A 264 0.21 4.90 3.24
CA HIS A 264 -0.18 4.51 4.61
C HIS A 264 0.95 4.82 5.61
N SER A 265 0.66 4.67 6.90
CA SER A 265 1.59 5.01 7.98
C SER A 265 2.92 4.25 7.95
N GLY A 266 2.97 3.05 7.36
CA GLY A 266 4.19 2.26 7.18
C GLY A 266 5.12 2.83 6.10
N ASN A 267 4.60 3.64 5.17
CA ASN A 267 5.37 4.29 4.10
C ASN A 267 5.75 5.74 4.45
N ILE A 268 5.51 6.17 5.69
CA ILE A 268 5.82 7.53 6.14
C ILE A 268 6.69 7.48 7.40
N LEU A 269 7.77 8.24 7.38
CA LEU A 269 8.55 8.56 8.58
C LEU A 269 8.28 10.00 9.03
N PHE A 270 8.26 10.21 10.32
CA PHE A 270 8.00 11.50 10.93
C PHE A 270 9.32 12.09 11.48
N ILE A 271 9.66 13.30 11.02
CA ILE A 271 10.92 13.97 11.30
C ILE A 271 10.62 15.26 12.06
N LYS A 272 11.05 15.34 13.32
CA LYS A 272 10.96 16.57 14.12
C LYS A 272 12.31 17.25 14.16
N ASP A 273 12.43 18.40 13.49
CA ASP A 273 13.65 19.20 13.42
C ASP A 273 13.52 20.44 14.31
N GLU A 274 14.05 20.37 15.51
CA GLU A 274 13.95 21.45 16.48
C GLU A 274 14.73 22.72 16.06
N ASN A 275 15.65 22.62 15.12
CA ASN A 275 16.44 23.74 14.61
C ASN A 275 15.73 24.50 13.49
N ASP A 276 14.78 23.87 12.79
CA ASP A 276 14.01 24.49 11.72
C ASP A 276 12.69 25.05 12.27
N LYS A 277 12.69 26.36 12.61
CA LYS A 277 11.51 27.03 13.16
C LYS A 277 10.30 27.08 12.20
N LYS A 278 10.55 27.03 10.88
CA LYS A 278 9.49 27.15 9.86
C LYS A 278 8.93 25.79 9.46
N TYR A 279 9.77 24.78 9.36
CA TYR A 279 9.41 23.43 8.95
C TYR A 279 9.89 22.42 9.99
N LYS A 280 9.43 22.63 11.24
CA LYS A 280 9.80 21.79 12.38
C LYS A 280 9.30 20.34 12.18
N HIS A 281 8.10 20.16 11.64
CA HIS A 281 7.46 18.85 11.41
C HIS A 281 7.52 18.51 9.92
N LYS A 282 8.42 17.58 9.58
CA LYS A 282 8.66 17.10 8.21
C LYS A 282 8.24 15.64 8.10
N ILE A 283 7.89 15.22 6.89
CA ILE A 283 7.60 13.82 6.59
C ILE A 283 8.63 13.26 5.61
N GLY A 284 9.03 12.00 5.83
CA GLY A 284 9.79 11.21 4.88
C GLY A 284 8.87 10.22 4.20
N VAL A 285 8.85 10.19 2.87
CA VAL A 285 8.03 9.23 2.09
C VAL A 285 8.95 8.19 1.49
N LEU A 286 8.62 6.89 1.65
CA LEU A 286 9.58 5.80 1.46
C LEU A 286 9.32 4.89 0.26
N ASP A 287 8.07 4.55 -0.04
CA ASP A 287 7.70 3.57 -1.06
C ASP A 287 6.98 4.25 -2.22
N PHE A 288 7.35 3.92 -3.46
CA PHE A 288 6.79 4.52 -4.68
C PHE A 288 6.36 3.45 -5.69
N GLY A 289 6.15 2.23 -5.23
CA GLY A 289 5.74 1.10 -6.06
C GLY A 289 4.34 1.26 -6.67
N ILE A 290 3.49 2.12 -6.10
CA ILE A 290 2.17 2.44 -6.65
C ILE A 290 2.04 3.97 -6.75
N VAL A 291 2.08 4.48 -7.97
CA VAL A 291 1.87 5.90 -8.27
C VAL A 291 0.93 6.02 -9.45
N TYR A 292 -0.06 6.89 -9.33
CA TYR A 292 -1.01 7.17 -10.41
C TYR A 292 -0.80 8.57 -10.98
N GLU A 293 -0.81 8.68 -12.30
CA GLU A 293 -0.88 9.95 -12.99
C GLU A 293 -2.34 10.31 -13.25
N ILE A 294 -2.70 11.54 -12.95
CA ILE A 294 -4.04 12.06 -13.14
C ILE A 294 -4.05 12.85 -14.45
N GLU A 295 -4.94 12.47 -15.36
CA GLU A 295 -5.14 13.21 -16.59
C GLU A 295 -5.47 14.68 -16.33
N SER A 296 -4.94 15.59 -17.15
CA SER A 296 -5.10 17.03 -16.95
C SER A 296 -6.57 17.48 -16.93
N SER A 297 -7.42 16.85 -17.75
CA SER A 297 -8.87 17.06 -17.79
C SER A 297 -9.52 16.70 -16.43
N PHE A 298 -9.16 15.54 -15.90
CA PHE A 298 -9.68 15.04 -14.63
C PHE A 298 -9.14 15.83 -13.43
N LYS A 299 -7.87 16.25 -13.48
CA LYS A 299 -7.28 17.13 -12.48
C LYS A 299 -8.04 18.45 -12.35
N GLY A 300 -8.46 19.07 -13.46
CA GLY A 300 -9.27 20.26 -13.45
C GLY A 300 -10.62 20.04 -12.75
N ILE A 301 -11.29 18.94 -13.06
CA ILE A 301 -12.57 18.57 -12.42
C ILE A 301 -12.40 18.37 -10.90
N LEU A 302 -11.35 17.65 -10.48
CA LEU A 302 -11.06 17.45 -9.06
C LEU A 302 -10.80 18.77 -8.32
N PHE A 303 -10.04 19.67 -8.96
CA PHE A 303 -9.73 20.97 -8.39
C PHE A 303 -10.99 21.84 -8.21
N ASP A 304 -11.87 21.88 -9.21
CA ASP A 304 -13.15 22.59 -9.15
C ASP A 304 -14.06 22.02 -8.05
N ILE A 305 -14.17 20.69 -7.97
CA ILE A 305 -14.93 20.00 -6.92
C ILE A 305 -14.38 20.36 -5.54
N PHE A 306 -13.05 20.36 -5.39
CA PHE A 306 -12.39 20.67 -4.12
C PHE A 306 -12.65 22.11 -3.69
N ILE A 307 -12.58 23.08 -4.60
CA ILE A 307 -12.92 24.48 -4.33
C ILE A 307 -14.39 24.61 -3.94
N ASP A 308 -15.29 23.96 -4.65
CA ASP A 308 -16.73 24.00 -4.37
C ASP A 308 -17.06 23.43 -2.98
N LEU A 309 -16.38 22.35 -2.55
CA LEU A 309 -16.55 21.76 -1.22
C LEU A 309 -16.22 22.73 -0.08
N PHE A 310 -15.20 23.58 -0.26
CA PHE A 310 -14.84 24.58 0.75
C PHE A 310 -15.73 25.84 0.73
N ASN A 311 -16.25 26.19 -0.44
CA ASN A 311 -17.02 27.42 -0.58
C ASN A 311 -18.51 27.26 -0.29
N ASN A 312 -19.12 26.17 -0.56
CA ASN A 312 -20.45 25.70 -0.21
C ASN A 312 -20.78 24.40 -0.95
N PRO A 313 -20.86 23.27 -0.29
CA PRO A 313 -21.28 22.04 -0.94
C PRO A 313 -22.72 22.17 -1.41
N THR A 314 -22.90 22.37 -2.70
CA THR A 314 -24.18 22.53 -3.36
C THR A 314 -24.58 21.27 -4.10
N GLN A 315 -25.85 21.18 -4.51
CA GLN A 315 -26.28 20.10 -5.41
C GLN A 315 -25.45 20.06 -6.69
N VAL A 316 -24.95 21.20 -7.18
CA VAL A 316 -24.07 21.33 -8.34
C VAL A 316 -22.74 20.61 -8.12
N THR A 317 -22.14 20.70 -6.94
CA THR A 317 -20.89 20.00 -6.61
C THR A 317 -21.09 18.49 -6.63
N VAL A 318 -22.20 18.01 -6.06
CA VAL A 318 -22.55 16.57 -6.10
C VAL A 318 -22.84 16.11 -7.51
N GLU A 319 -23.48 16.92 -8.34
CA GLU A 319 -23.74 16.61 -9.74
C GLU A 319 -22.44 16.54 -10.55
N LYS A 320 -21.49 17.46 -10.32
CA LYS A 320 -20.13 17.37 -10.90
C LYS A 320 -19.42 16.08 -10.47
N LEU A 321 -19.48 15.72 -9.18
CA LEU A 321 -18.93 14.47 -8.65
C LEU A 321 -19.54 13.24 -9.33
N LEU A 322 -20.87 13.22 -9.49
CA LEU A 322 -21.61 12.10 -10.07
C LEU A 322 -21.20 11.85 -11.53
N TYR A 323 -20.89 12.91 -12.29
CA TYR A 323 -20.54 12.83 -13.71
C TYR A 323 -19.03 12.93 -13.98
N SER A 324 -18.21 13.02 -12.95
CA SER A 324 -16.75 13.17 -13.09
C SER A 324 -16.02 11.92 -13.55
N GLY A 325 -16.66 10.75 -13.49
CA GLY A 325 -15.99 9.46 -13.68
C GLY A 325 -15.39 8.88 -12.41
N LEU A 326 -15.50 9.58 -11.25
CA LEU A 326 -15.11 9.03 -9.94
C LEU A 326 -16.02 7.90 -9.48
N ILE A 327 -17.25 7.87 -9.99
CA ILE A 327 -18.22 6.81 -9.73
C ILE A 327 -18.32 5.95 -10.97
N GLU A 328 -17.88 4.71 -10.86
CA GLU A 328 -17.90 3.73 -11.95
C GLU A 328 -19.03 2.69 -11.79
N PRO A 329 -19.57 2.17 -12.89
CA PRO A 329 -19.33 2.60 -14.28
C PRO A 329 -20.14 3.85 -14.63
N LEU A 330 -19.51 4.85 -15.27
CA LEU A 330 -20.13 6.13 -15.64
C LEU A 330 -21.38 5.96 -16.50
N GLU A 331 -21.41 4.97 -17.36
CA GLU A 331 -22.58 4.68 -18.22
C GLU A 331 -23.81 4.24 -17.40
N LEU A 332 -23.59 3.51 -16.30
CA LEU A 332 -24.67 3.18 -15.36
C LEU A 332 -25.22 4.44 -14.68
N VAL A 333 -24.31 5.32 -14.23
CA VAL A 333 -24.68 6.61 -13.62
C VAL A 333 -25.53 7.45 -14.58
N LYS A 334 -25.10 7.56 -15.85
CA LYS A 334 -25.83 8.28 -16.91
C LYS A 334 -27.19 7.67 -17.22
N SER A 335 -27.32 6.35 -17.09
CA SER A 335 -28.57 5.61 -17.38
C SER A 335 -29.58 5.61 -16.23
N LEU A 336 -29.21 6.13 -15.04
CA LEU A 336 -30.11 6.20 -13.91
C LEU A 336 -31.36 7.05 -14.22
N PRO A 337 -32.57 6.57 -13.85
CA PRO A 337 -33.77 7.38 -13.93
C PRO A 337 -33.61 8.70 -13.18
N GLU A 338 -34.16 9.77 -13.72
CA GLU A 338 -34.05 11.13 -13.16
C GLU A 338 -34.45 11.19 -11.67
N VAL A 339 -35.48 10.48 -11.28
CA VAL A 339 -35.96 10.41 -9.88
C VAL A 339 -34.86 9.84 -8.95
N HIS A 340 -34.18 8.78 -9.36
CA HIS A 340 -33.11 8.17 -8.57
C HIS A 340 -31.88 9.07 -8.51
N ARG A 341 -31.51 9.66 -9.64
CA ARG A 341 -30.40 10.62 -9.72
C ARG A 341 -30.63 11.83 -8.81
N ASN A 342 -31.80 12.45 -8.88
CA ASN A 342 -32.15 13.59 -8.03
C ASN A 342 -32.18 13.23 -6.54
N HIS A 343 -32.60 12.00 -6.21
CA HIS A 343 -32.54 11.50 -4.84
C HIS A 343 -31.09 11.34 -4.35
N ILE A 344 -30.21 10.76 -5.16
CA ILE A 344 -28.77 10.61 -4.85
C ILE A 344 -28.14 11.99 -4.64
N ILE A 345 -28.37 12.94 -5.55
CA ILE A 345 -27.83 14.30 -5.47
C ILE A 345 -28.30 14.97 -4.17
N LYS A 346 -29.58 14.89 -3.85
CA LYS A 346 -30.15 15.48 -2.65
C LYS A 346 -29.52 14.92 -1.37
N VAL A 347 -29.53 13.58 -1.22
CA VAL A 347 -29.00 12.90 -0.03
C VAL A 347 -27.50 13.17 0.14
N SER A 348 -26.73 13.06 -0.95
CA SER A 348 -25.27 13.33 -0.89
C SER A 348 -24.97 14.79 -0.57
N SER A 349 -25.78 15.74 -1.06
CA SER A 349 -25.63 17.17 -0.71
C SER A 349 -25.91 17.43 0.77
N GLU A 350 -26.93 16.77 1.33
CA GLU A 350 -27.24 16.86 2.76
C GLU A 350 -26.11 16.27 3.61
N MET A 351 -25.56 15.12 3.21
CA MET A 351 -24.42 14.50 3.88
C MET A 351 -23.18 15.40 3.86
N LEU A 352 -22.82 15.97 2.72
CA LEU A 352 -21.66 16.87 2.61
C LEU A 352 -21.80 18.11 3.52
N ARG A 353 -23.01 18.67 3.66
CA ARG A 353 -23.27 19.80 4.57
C ARG A 353 -23.09 19.45 6.05
N CYS A 354 -23.19 18.18 6.44
CA CYS A 354 -22.97 17.76 7.82
C CYS A 354 -21.48 17.66 8.18
N TYR A 355 -20.58 17.63 7.20
CA TYR A 355 -19.13 17.50 7.39
C TYR A 355 -18.35 18.80 7.12
N THR A 356 -19.01 19.84 6.64
CA THR A 356 -18.46 21.20 6.46
C THR A 356 -19.04 22.16 7.49
#